data_efb1aea8c6cf1d8b5c40183d8d7dce85
#
_entry.id   efb1aea8c6cf1d8b5c40183d8d7dce85
#
_cell.length_a   1.000
_cell.length_b   1.000
_cell.length_c   1.000
_cell.angle_alpha   90.00
_cell.angle_beta   90.00
_cell.angle_gamma   90.00
#
_symmetry.space_group_name_H-M   'P 1'
#
loop_
_entity.id
_entity.type
_entity.pdbx_description
1 polymer ?
#
loop_
_entity_poly.entity_id
_entity_poly.type
_entity_poly.pdbx_seq_one_letter_code
_entity_poly.pdbx_strand_id
1 'polypeptide(L)'
;MKYKCISADSHLEIRPDRYAVRVPEKFRDRAPKVITLEDGTLAVLQEGQPLERLISNISCGVPYEERRPFDPLPGEHYEKSPGTGSPQQRLAEQDKDGVDAEVLFPGNVGPGFWRGIRNDDAYKAVVRAYNDWLAEEYCSYAPERLIGVGVIPITNIDDAVTELNHCKQIGLKAVAIDNFPAGYRYPTSGDDPFWAAAVDLEMALTIHVEFGFPRRGRGQAAAAAAPSFKYPIQPDPEHHVPDVIERFNKYGFRGSKQVVQLIWGGAFERFPKLKIYVAEVQIGWVPNWMDQMDNEYGRQQYWAERVLGLPRLKRLPSEYAREHCYWGFNRNPVGVRIARQEMDIDKVMWASDFPHLESDWPNSRKVIAENFAGSSEDEIWKMTVGNAVKYFHLDDR
;
A
#
# COMPACT_ATOMS: atom_id res chain seq x y z
N MET A 1 -11.17 17.97 -19.09
CA MET A 1 -10.61 16.78 -18.44
C MET A 1 -11.38 16.57 -17.14
N LYS A 2 -11.69 15.35 -16.78
CA LYS A 2 -12.50 15.02 -15.58
C LYS A 2 -11.72 15.30 -14.28
N TYR A 3 -10.41 15.01 -14.26
CA TYR A 3 -9.54 15.17 -13.10
C TYR A 3 -8.45 16.20 -13.34
N LYS A 4 -8.05 16.92 -12.29
CA LYS A 4 -6.92 17.85 -12.23
C LYS A 4 -5.81 17.37 -11.30
N CYS A 5 -6.16 16.47 -10.36
CA CYS A 5 -5.23 15.90 -9.39
C CYS A 5 -5.79 14.59 -8.83
N ILE A 6 -5.02 13.51 -8.92
CA ILE A 6 -5.33 12.21 -8.33
C ILE A 6 -4.19 11.82 -7.39
N SER A 7 -4.51 11.46 -6.17
CA SER A 7 -3.56 10.78 -5.29
C SER A 7 -3.58 9.29 -5.58
N ALA A 8 -2.46 8.75 -6.04
CA ALA A 8 -2.35 7.32 -6.35
C ALA A 8 -2.10 6.44 -5.11
N ASP A 9 -1.98 7.05 -3.93
CA ASP A 9 -1.80 6.40 -2.65
C ASP A 9 -2.33 7.30 -1.52
N SER A 10 -3.38 6.82 -0.87
CA SER A 10 -3.98 7.40 0.31
C SER A 10 -4.58 6.27 1.15
N HIS A 11 -4.84 6.50 2.43
CA HIS A 11 -5.23 5.45 3.35
C HIS A 11 -6.59 5.70 4.02
N LEU A 12 -7.23 4.59 4.44
CA LEU A 12 -8.45 4.58 5.21
C LEU A 12 -8.14 4.19 6.66
N GLU A 13 -7.99 5.18 7.53
CA GLU A 13 -7.76 4.97 8.97
C GLU A 13 -9.08 4.86 9.74
N ILE A 14 -9.96 3.99 9.26
CA ILE A 14 -11.28 3.78 9.83
C ILE A 14 -11.29 2.75 10.95
N ARG A 15 -12.29 2.87 11.81
CA ARG A 15 -12.52 1.87 12.87
C ARG A 15 -12.85 0.50 12.27
N PRO A 16 -12.17 -0.57 12.72
CA PRO A 16 -12.39 -1.91 12.19
C PRO A 16 -13.81 -2.44 12.35
N ASP A 17 -14.57 -1.99 13.35
CA ASP A 17 -15.96 -2.40 13.55
C ASP A 17 -16.89 -2.01 12.39
N ARG A 18 -16.50 -1.05 11.54
CA ARG A 18 -17.23 -0.68 10.33
C ARG A 18 -17.40 -1.85 9.37
N TYR A 19 -16.38 -2.68 9.19
CA TYR A 19 -16.45 -3.86 8.34
C TYR A 19 -16.58 -5.17 9.11
N ALA A 20 -16.12 -5.24 10.37
CA ALA A 20 -16.13 -6.47 11.16
C ALA A 20 -17.55 -6.98 11.45
N VAL A 21 -18.56 -6.13 11.44
CA VAL A 21 -19.98 -6.51 11.58
C VAL A 21 -20.45 -7.44 10.45
N ARG A 22 -19.79 -7.41 9.29
CA ARG A 22 -20.06 -8.27 8.13
C ARG A 22 -19.43 -9.65 8.25
N VAL A 23 -18.50 -9.84 9.19
CA VAL A 23 -17.88 -11.14 9.43
C VAL A 23 -18.93 -12.13 9.96
N PRO A 24 -19.03 -13.35 9.38
CA PRO A 24 -19.97 -14.38 9.85
C PRO A 24 -19.86 -14.61 11.36
N GLU A 25 -20.99 -14.79 12.03
CA GLU A 25 -21.09 -14.86 13.50
C GLU A 25 -20.11 -15.85 14.13
N LYS A 26 -19.95 -17.03 13.53
CA LYS A 26 -19.01 -18.06 13.97
C LYS A 26 -17.53 -17.64 14.01
N PHE A 27 -17.18 -16.52 13.38
CA PHE A 27 -15.81 -16.00 13.31
C PHE A 27 -15.63 -14.64 13.98
N ARG A 28 -16.71 -13.99 14.46
CA ARG A 28 -16.67 -12.63 15.05
C ARG A 28 -15.75 -12.53 16.25
N ASP A 29 -15.59 -13.61 16.99
CA ASP A 29 -14.70 -13.62 18.17
C ASP A 29 -13.22 -13.55 17.81
N ARG A 30 -12.86 -13.82 16.54
CA ARG A 30 -11.50 -13.76 16.02
C ARG A 30 -11.21 -12.49 15.26
N ALA A 31 -12.26 -11.78 14.83
CA ALA A 31 -12.18 -10.56 14.04
C ALA A 31 -11.77 -9.35 14.91
N PRO A 32 -11.30 -8.24 14.30
CA PRO A 32 -11.02 -7.02 15.03
C PRO A 32 -12.25 -6.50 15.77
N LYS A 33 -12.10 -6.19 17.06
CA LYS A 33 -13.13 -5.57 17.90
C LYS A 33 -12.61 -4.28 18.50
N VAL A 34 -13.34 -3.20 18.32
CA VAL A 34 -13.01 -1.92 18.97
C VAL A 34 -13.56 -1.92 20.38
N ILE A 35 -12.72 -1.55 21.33
CA ILE A 35 -13.08 -1.35 22.74
C ILE A 35 -12.69 0.05 23.18
N THR A 36 -13.41 0.60 24.17
CA THR A 36 -13.02 1.82 24.86
C THR A 36 -12.28 1.46 26.14
N LEU A 37 -11.10 2.05 26.32
CA LEU A 37 -10.30 1.87 27.53
C LEU A 37 -10.77 2.80 28.66
N GLU A 38 -10.28 2.59 29.88
CA GLU A 38 -10.65 3.38 31.08
C GLU A 38 -10.34 4.87 30.92
N ASP A 39 -9.31 5.22 30.13
CA ASP A 39 -8.93 6.60 29.81
C ASP A 39 -9.77 7.23 28.67
N GLY A 40 -10.79 6.54 28.18
CA GLY A 40 -11.67 7.00 27.09
C GLY A 40 -11.08 6.83 25.69
N THR A 41 -9.88 6.33 25.54
CA THR A 41 -9.26 6.06 24.24
C THR A 41 -9.76 4.75 23.64
N LEU A 42 -9.61 4.59 22.33
CA LEU A 42 -10.00 3.36 21.62
C LEU A 42 -8.82 2.40 21.48
N ALA A 43 -9.14 1.11 21.53
CA ALA A 43 -8.20 0.05 21.22
C ALA A 43 -8.86 -1.06 20.41
N VAL A 44 -8.06 -1.88 19.75
CA VAL A 44 -8.53 -3.03 18.98
C VAL A 44 -8.03 -4.32 19.64
N LEU A 45 -8.97 -5.24 19.85
CA LEU A 45 -8.71 -6.62 20.21
C LEU A 45 -8.89 -7.49 18.98
N GLN A 46 -7.96 -8.39 18.74
CA GLN A 46 -8.05 -9.38 17.69
C GLN A 46 -7.29 -10.65 18.06
N GLU A 47 -7.73 -11.81 17.56
CA GLU A 47 -6.99 -13.05 17.71
C GLU A 47 -5.53 -12.91 17.23
N GLY A 48 -4.59 -13.36 18.07
CA GLY A 48 -3.17 -13.42 17.73
C GLY A 48 -2.42 -12.10 17.67
N GLN A 49 -3.06 -11.01 18.11
CA GLN A 49 -2.42 -9.70 18.25
C GLN A 49 -2.48 -9.24 19.70
N PRO A 50 -1.46 -8.49 20.18
CA PRO A 50 -1.60 -7.74 21.42
C PRO A 50 -2.70 -6.68 21.26
N LEU A 51 -3.20 -6.17 22.40
CA LEU A 51 -4.09 -5.02 22.40
C LEU A 51 -3.37 -3.84 21.71
N GLU A 52 -3.98 -3.32 20.64
CA GLU A 52 -3.44 -2.18 19.89
C GLU A 52 -4.32 -0.96 20.14
N ARG A 53 -3.74 0.15 20.62
CA ARG A 53 -4.50 1.40 20.70
C ARG A 53 -4.69 1.95 19.29
N LEU A 54 -5.89 2.47 19.03
CA LEU A 54 -6.12 3.27 17.83
C LEU A 54 -5.45 4.63 18.05
N ILE A 55 -4.20 4.70 17.65
CA ILE A 55 -3.40 5.90 17.72
C ILE A 55 -3.59 6.73 16.45
N SER A 56 -3.54 8.02 16.59
CA SER A 56 -3.52 8.86 15.41
C SER A 56 -2.11 8.91 14.81
N ASN A 57 -1.88 8.11 13.79
CA ASN A 57 -0.89 8.48 12.78
C ASN A 57 -1.32 9.75 12.02
N ILE A 58 -2.46 10.29 12.39
CA ILE A 58 -3.23 11.30 11.73
C ILE A 58 -2.81 12.65 12.30
N SER A 59 -1.60 13.06 11.98
CA SER A 59 -1.15 14.42 12.30
C SER A 59 -1.31 15.37 11.11
N CYS A 60 -2.11 15.01 10.11
CA CYS A 60 -2.39 15.86 8.96
C CYS A 60 -3.06 17.16 9.38
N GLY A 61 -2.63 18.27 8.78
CA GLY A 61 -3.16 19.59 9.08
C GLY A 61 -2.66 20.21 10.39
N VAL A 62 -1.84 19.47 11.15
CA VAL A 62 -1.15 19.97 12.34
C VAL A 62 0.25 20.45 11.93
N PRO A 63 0.71 21.63 12.36
CA PRO A 63 2.10 22.09 12.15
C PRO A 63 3.11 21.02 12.59
N TYR A 64 4.22 20.88 11.87
CA TYR A 64 5.20 19.80 12.13
C TYR A 64 5.71 19.81 13.57
N GLU A 65 5.97 20.97 14.14
CA GLU A 65 6.45 21.19 15.51
C GLU A 65 5.42 20.84 16.59
N GLU A 66 4.15 20.74 16.22
CA GLU A 66 3.03 20.40 17.11
C GLU A 66 2.56 18.96 16.95
N ARG A 67 3.07 18.25 15.95
CA ARG A 67 2.65 16.87 15.66
C ARG A 67 3.02 15.93 16.81
N ARG A 68 2.03 15.16 17.24
CA ARG A 68 2.19 14.11 18.25
C ARG A 68 1.78 12.77 17.66
N PRO A 69 2.60 12.19 16.78
CA PRO A 69 2.33 10.85 16.27
C PRO A 69 2.32 9.89 17.46
N PHE A 70 1.44 8.91 17.40
CA PHE A 70 1.25 7.87 18.42
C PHE A 70 0.50 8.32 19.68
N ASP A 71 0.05 9.57 19.81
CA ASP A 71 -0.84 9.94 20.89
C ASP A 71 -2.23 9.34 20.65
N PRO A 72 -2.79 8.58 21.59
CA PRO A 72 -4.13 8.04 21.45
C PRO A 72 -5.17 9.16 21.52
N LEU A 73 -6.15 9.09 20.62
CA LEU A 73 -7.28 10.02 20.63
C LEU A 73 -8.44 9.44 21.45
N PRO A 74 -9.15 10.27 22.25
CA PRO A 74 -10.44 9.91 22.80
C PRO A 74 -11.39 9.45 21.70
N GLY A 75 -12.20 8.42 21.98
CA GLY A 75 -13.07 7.79 20.98
C GLY A 75 -14.00 8.74 20.24
N GLU A 76 -14.50 9.77 20.95
CA GLU A 76 -15.35 10.81 20.37
C GLU A 76 -14.64 11.72 19.34
N HIS A 77 -13.31 11.80 19.39
CA HIS A 77 -12.50 12.59 18.48
C HIS A 77 -11.95 11.77 17.31
N TYR A 78 -11.85 10.46 17.47
CA TYR A 78 -11.24 9.59 16.46
C TYR A 78 -11.93 9.75 15.09
N GLU A 79 -13.25 9.56 15.02
CA GLU A 79 -14.00 9.63 13.75
C GLU A 79 -14.12 11.05 13.17
N LYS A 80 -13.73 12.07 13.92
CA LYS A 80 -13.68 13.48 13.44
C LYS A 80 -12.28 13.86 12.94
N SER A 81 -11.30 13.00 13.18
CA SER A 81 -9.93 13.23 12.72
C SER A 81 -9.84 13.05 11.20
N PRO A 82 -8.87 13.70 10.53
CA PRO A 82 -8.69 13.53 9.10
C PRO A 82 -8.50 12.06 8.70
N GLY A 83 -9.20 11.60 7.67
CA GLY A 83 -9.07 10.26 7.10
C GLY A 83 -9.75 9.11 7.84
N THR A 84 -10.41 9.37 8.98
CA THR A 84 -11.04 8.32 9.82
C THR A 84 -12.56 8.22 9.66
N GLY A 85 -13.16 9.21 9.03
CA GLY A 85 -14.61 9.37 8.99
C GLY A 85 -15.30 8.71 7.81
N SER A 86 -16.53 9.18 7.58
CA SER A 86 -17.39 8.72 6.51
C SER A 86 -16.89 9.11 5.11
N PRO A 87 -17.44 8.50 4.03
CA PRO A 87 -17.14 8.92 2.66
C PRO A 87 -17.42 10.41 2.41
N GLN A 88 -18.47 10.96 3.05
CA GLN A 88 -18.81 12.38 2.96
C GLN A 88 -17.70 13.26 3.54
N GLN A 89 -17.17 12.87 4.71
CA GLN A 89 -16.04 13.58 5.31
C GLN A 89 -14.81 13.50 4.39
N ARG A 90 -14.53 12.33 3.82
CA ARG A 90 -13.39 12.13 2.90
C ARG A 90 -13.49 13.02 1.67
N LEU A 91 -14.68 13.18 1.08
CA LEU A 91 -14.87 14.08 -0.06
C LEU A 91 -14.62 15.54 0.32
N ALA A 92 -15.06 15.97 1.50
CA ALA A 92 -14.80 17.33 1.99
C ALA A 92 -13.29 17.54 2.26
N GLU A 93 -12.59 16.52 2.71
CA GLU A 93 -11.13 16.54 2.91
C GLU A 93 -10.38 16.62 1.57
N GLN A 94 -10.80 15.87 0.55
CA GLN A 94 -10.29 15.97 -0.82
C GLN A 94 -10.51 17.38 -1.40
N ASP A 95 -11.73 17.93 -1.26
CA ASP A 95 -12.06 19.25 -1.76
C ASP A 95 -11.20 20.34 -1.10
N LYS A 96 -10.96 20.22 0.21
CA LYS A 96 -10.09 21.14 0.96
C LYS A 96 -8.63 21.11 0.47
N ASP A 97 -8.14 19.95 0.05
CA ASP A 97 -6.77 19.74 -0.41
C ASP A 97 -6.59 20.00 -1.92
N GLY A 98 -7.71 20.10 -2.65
CA GLY A 98 -7.71 20.23 -4.11
C GLY A 98 -7.31 18.94 -4.83
N VAL A 99 -7.64 17.79 -4.25
CA VAL A 99 -7.49 16.46 -4.83
C VAL A 99 -8.85 15.97 -5.33
N ASP A 100 -8.95 15.57 -6.59
CA ASP A 100 -10.21 15.19 -7.21
C ASP A 100 -10.59 13.73 -6.94
N ALA A 101 -9.60 12.85 -6.81
CA ALA A 101 -9.79 11.42 -6.52
C ALA A 101 -8.58 10.83 -5.77
N GLU A 102 -8.81 9.75 -5.06
CA GLU A 102 -7.79 9.04 -4.30
C GLU A 102 -7.90 7.53 -4.49
N VAL A 103 -6.74 6.89 -4.64
CA VAL A 103 -6.59 5.44 -4.55
C VAL A 103 -6.42 5.08 -3.08
N LEU A 104 -7.39 4.35 -2.52
CA LEU A 104 -7.58 4.17 -1.09
C LEU A 104 -7.07 2.81 -0.64
N PHE A 105 -5.92 2.79 -0.02
CA PHE A 105 -5.35 1.61 0.63
C PHE A 105 -5.95 1.39 2.03
N PRO A 106 -5.92 0.16 2.55
CA PRO A 106 -6.26 -0.09 3.95
C PRO A 106 -5.28 0.63 4.88
N GLY A 107 -5.79 1.05 6.04
CA GLY A 107 -4.98 1.72 7.06
C GLY A 107 -4.20 0.77 7.97
N ASN A 108 -3.67 1.30 9.06
CA ASN A 108 -2.77 0.60 9.99
C ASN A 108 -3.40 -0.64 10.64
N VAL A 109 -4.70 -0.62 10.96
CA VAL A 109 -5.44 -1.80 11.45
C VAL A 109 -6.02 -2.56 10.26
N GLY A 110 -5.17 -2.90 9.32
CA GLY A 110 -5.49 -3.53 8.05
C GLY A 110 -4.81 -4.90 7.88
N PRO A 111 -4.33 -5.22 6.68
CA PRO A 111 -3.81 -6.54 6.33
C PRO A 111 -2.71 -7.06 7.25
N GLY A 112 -1.78 -6.21 7.67
CA GLY A 112 -0.70 -6.55 8.59
C GLY A 112 -1.23 -7.02 9.95
N PHE A 113 -2.29 -6.37 10.45
CA PHE A 113 -2.93 -6.72 11.70
C PHE A 113 -3.72 -8.03 11.60
N TRP A 114 -4.49 -8.25 10.51
CA TRP A 114 -5.31 -9.46 10.32
C TRP A 114 -4.49 -10.74 10.19
N ARG A 115 -3.22 -10.66 9.80
CA ARG A 115 -2.32 -11.82 9.73
C ARG A 115 -2.13 -12.55 11.05
N GLY A 116 -2.49 -11.94 12.18
CA GLY A 116 -2.54 -12.58 13.51
C GLY A 116 -3.63 -13.65 13.64
N ILE A 117 -4.69 -13.59 12.85
CA ILE A 117 -5.79 -14.58 12.88
C ILE A 117 -5.28 -15.94 12.39
N ARG A 118 -5.32 -16.94 13.27
CA ARG A 118 -4.71 -18.26 13.00
C ARG A 118 -5.59 -19.17 12.14
N ASN A 119 -6.90 -19.03 12.29
CA ASN A 119 -7.87 -19.81 11.50
C ASN A 119 -8.01 -19.18 10.11
N ASP A 120 -7.71 -19.96 9.06
CA ASP A 120 -7.71 -19.47 7.69
C ASP A 120 -9.08 -19.01 7.20
N ASP A 121 -10.15 -19.71 7.59
CA ASP A 121 -11.50 -19.32 7.21
C ASP A 121 -11.94 -18.03 7.89
N ALA A 122 -11.55 -17.82 9.15
CA ALA A 122 -11.80 -16.56 9.86
C ALA A 122 -11.00 -15.41 9.24
N TYR A 123 -9.73 -15.65 8.89
CA TYR A 123 -8.89 -14.65 8.21
C TYR A 123 -9.49 -14.25 6.85
N LYS A 124 -9.86 -15.21 6.01
CA LYS A 124 -10.54 -14.97 4.73
C LYS A 124 -11.85 -14.21 4.90
N ALA A 125 -12.62 -14.57 5.95
CA ALA A 125 -13.88 -13.89 6.24
C ALA A 125 -13.67 -12.40 6.62
N VAL A 126 -12.59 -12.06 7.32
CA VAL A 126 -12.25 -10.66 7.63
C VAL A 126 -11.82 -9.92 6.37
N VAL A 127 -10.96 -10.51 5.54
CA VAL A 127 -10.55 -9.92 4.25
C VAL A 127 -11.78 -9.66 3.38
N ARG A 128 -12.67 -10.65 3.20
CA ARG A 128 -13.91 -10.54 2.44
C ARG A 128 -14.82 -9.43 2.99
N ALA A 129 -15.01 -9.39 4.31
CA ALA A 129 -15.84 -8.38 4.95
C ALA A 129 -15.32 -6.95 4.72
N TYR A 130 -14.00 -6.77 4.71
CA TYR A 130 -13.38 -5.49 4.38
C TYR A 130 -13.60 -5.12 2.91
N ASN A 131 -13.36 -6.04 1.97
CA ASN A 131 -13.52 -5.77 0.53
C ASN A 131 -14.97 -5.43 0.19
N ASP A 132 -15.93 -6.19 0.73
CA ASP A 132 -17.37 -5.94 0.54
C ASP A 132 -17.77 -4.57 1.11
N TRP A 133 -17.35 -4.26 2.34
CA TRP A 133 -17.62 -2.96 2.96
C TRP A 133 -17.00 -1.80 2.13
N LEU A 134 -15.75 -1.96 1.70
CA LEU A 134 -15.04 -0.96 0.91
C LEU A 134 -15.78 -0.63 -0.39
N ALA A 135 -16.19 -1.66 -1.12
CA ALA A 135 -16.88 -1.49 -2.40
C ALA A 135 -18.32 -0.98 -2.22
N GLU A 136 -19.09 -1.63 -1.35
CA GLU A 136 -20.54 -1.43 -1.27
C GLU A 136 -20.96 -0.22 -0.43
N GLU A 137 -20.20 0.13 0.61
CA GLU A 137 -20.56 1.23 1.51
C GLU A 137 -19.68 2.47 1.34
N TYR A 138 -18.36 2.28 1.19
CA TYR A 138 -17.46 3.43 1.15
C TYR A 138 -17.28 3.99 -0.25
N CYS A 139 -16.77 3.20 -1.18
CA CYS A 139 -16.45 3.67 -2.52
C CYS A 139 -17.71 3.89 -3.39
N SER A 140 -18.80 3.17 -3.14
CA SER A 140 -20.07 3.35 -3.86
C SER A 140 -20.66 4.75 -3.71
N TYR A 141 -20.27 5.49 -2.67
CA TYR A 141 -20.76 6.85 -2.44
C TYR A 141 -20.30 7.84 -3.52
N ALA A 142 -19.06 7.72 -3.99
CA ALA A 142 -18.52 8.52 -5.09
C ALA A 142 -17.45 7.70 -5.83
N PRO A 143 -17.86 6.70 -6.64
CA PRO A 143 -16.94 5.71 -7.20
C PRO A 143 -15.93 6.26 -8.20
N GLU A 144 -16.13 7.49 -8.69
CA GLU A 144 -15.16 8.21 -9.52
C GLU A 144 -14.10 8.95 -8.70
N ARG A 145 -14.34 9.15 -7.39
CA ARG A 145 -13.43 9.88 -6.48
C ARG A 145 -12.79 8.99 -5.43
N LEU A 146 -13.45 7.91 -5.04
CA LEU A 146 -13.04 6.97 -4.00
C LEU A 146 -12.69 5.62 -4.65
N ILE A 147 -11.43 5.44 -5.00
CA ILE A 147 -10.93 4.29 -5.75
C ILE A 147 -10.39 3.25 -4.75
N GLY A 148 -11.21 2.30 -4.35
CA GLY A 148 -10.84 1.31 -3.34
C GLY A 148 -9.81 0.28 -3.82
N VAL A 149 -8.82 0.00 -2.97
CA VAL A 149 -7.85 -1.07 -3.13
C VAL A 149 -8.26 -2.25 -2.25
N GLY A 150 -8.72 -3.32 -2.88
CA GLY A 150 -9.07 -4.56 -2.19
C GLY A 150 -7.83 -5.29 -1.66
N VAL A 151 -8.03 -6.24 -0.77
CA VAL A 151 -6.96 -7.06 -0.17
C VAL A 151 -7.09 -8.50 -0.62
N ILE A 152 -5.95 -9.11 -0.95
CA ILE A 152 -5.88 -10.53 -1.33
C ILE A 152 -5.41 -11.37 -0.13
N PRO A 153 -6.13 -12.45 0.23
CA PRO A 153 -5.69 -13.33 1.30
C PRO A 153 -4.42 -14.09 0.92
N ILE A 154 -3.59 -14.39 1.92
CA ILE A 154 -2.32 -15.10 1.77
C ILE A 154 -2.38 -16.53 2.32
N THR A 155 -3.50 -17.21 2.16
CA THR A 155 -3.72 -18.59 2.63
C THR A 155 -3.19 -19.62 1.64
N ASN A 156 -3.65 -19.54 0.40
CA ASN A 156 -3.23 -20.38 -0.73
C ASN A 156 -3.65 -19.71 -2.05
N ILE A 157 -3.25 -20.30 -3.17
CA ILE A 157 -3.49 -19.74 -4.50
C ILE A 157 -4.98 -19.72 -4.91
N ASP A 158 -5.75 -20.75 -4.54
CA ASP A 158 -7.16 -20.83 -4.89
C ASP A 158 -7.99 -19.76 -4.17
N ASP A 159 -7.70 -19.54 -2.89
CA ASP A 159 -8.31 -18.47 -2.09
C ASP A 159 -7.96 -17.10 -2.68
N ALA A 160 -6.69 -16.89 -3.08
CA ALA A 160 -6.24 -15.64 -3.67
C ALA A 160 -6.94 -15.34 -5.01
N VAL A 161 -7.05 -16.33 -5.89
CA VAL A 161 -7.76 -16.20 -7.18
C VAL A 161 -9.26 -16.00 -6.97
N THR A 162 -9.85 -16.70 -6.01
CA THR A 162 -11.27 -16.54 -5.66
C THR A 162 -11.56 -15.12 -5.19
N GLU A 163 -10.70 -14.56 -4.31
CA GLU A 163 -10.87 -13.20 -3.80
C GLU A 163 -10.63 -12.15 -4.88
N LEU A 164 -9.65 -12.36 -5.76
CA LEU A 164 -9.40 -11.47 -6.89
C LEU A 164 -10.62 -11.34 -7.81
N ASN A 165 -11.24 -12.49 -8.17
CA ASN A 165 -12.46 -12.52 -8.97
C ASN A 165 -13.61 -11.81 -8.25
N HIS A 166 -13.75 -12.02 -6.95
CA HIS A 166 -14.76 -11.33 -6.14
C HIS A 166 -14.55 -9.81 -6.14
N CYS A 167 -13.34 -9.33 -5.90
CA CYS A 167 -13.01 -7.89 -5.94
C CYS A 167 -13.43 -7.27 -7.29
N LYS A 168 -13.18 -7.97 -8.41
CA LYS A 168 -13.64 -7.52 -9.73
C LYS A 168 -15.16 -7.47 -9.83
N GLN A 169 -15.86 -8.50 -9.36
CA GLN A 169 -17.32 -8.60 -9.39
C GLN A 169 -18.01 -7.48 -8.61
N ILE A 170 -17.47 -7.09 -7.45
CA ILE A 170 -18.02 -6.01 -6.62
C ILE A 170 -17.55 -4.60 -7.07
N GLY A 171 -16.78 -4.51 -8.15
CA GLY A 171 -16.42 -3.25 -8.81
C GLY A 171 -15.15 -2.58 -8.31
N LEU A 172 -14.33 -3.24 -7.49
CA LEU A 172 -13.01 -2.74 -7.13
C LEU A 172 -12.09 -2.71 -8.35
N LYS A 173 -11.31 -1.65 -8.49
CA LYS A 173 -10.42 -1.40 -9.63
C LYS A 173 -8.99 -1.90 -9.39
N ALA A 174 -8.60 -2.04 -8.14
CA ALA A 174 -7.26 -2.43 -7.73
C ALA A 174 -7.29 -3.39 -6.54
N VAL A 175 -6.23 -4.19 -6.40
CA VAL A 175 -5.98 -4.99 -5.21
C VAL A 175 -4.53 -4.85 -4.74
N ALA A 176 -4.36 -4.84 -3.43
CA ALA A 176 -3.05 -4.94 -2.79
C ALA A 176 -2.67 -6.40 -2.59
N ILE A 177 -1.45 -6.75 -3.00
CA ILE A 177 -0.84 -8.03 -2.69
C ILE A 177 0.18 -7.82 -1.57
N ASP A 178 0.00 -8.52 -0.48
CA ASP A 178 0.87 -8.43 0.71
C ASP A 178 2.00 -9.42 0.70
N ASN A 179 1.89 -10.44 -0.13
CA ASN A 179 2.88 -11.49 -0.32
C ASN A 179 2.65 -12.15 -1.68
N PHE A 180 3.53 -13.05 -2.10
CA PHE A 180 3.27 -13.84 -3.30
C PHE A 180 2.07 -14.76 -3.06
N PRO A 181 1.09 -14.81 -3.98
CA PRO A 181 -0.23 -15.43 -3.74
C PRO A 181 -0.19 -16.91 -3.36
N ALA A 182 0.79 -17.70 -3.86
CA ALA A 182 0.98 -19.08 -3.45
C ALA A 182 1.53 -19.24 -2.02
N GLY A 183 1.79 -18.14 -1.30
CA GLY A 183 2.23 -18.14 0.10
C GLY A 183 3.72 -18.35 0.33
N TYR A 184 4.53 -18.38 -0.72
CA TYR A 184 5.99 -18.46 -0.60
C TYR A 184 6.63 -17.08 -0.48
N ARG A 185 7.84 -17.03 0.10
CA ARG A 185 8.65 -15.80 0.20
C ARG A 185 9.29 -15.37 -1.12
N TYR A 186 9.14 -16.17 -2.15
CA TYR A 186 9.68 -15.97 -3.48
C TYR A 186 8.66 -16.43 -4.50
N PRO A 187 8.43 -15.69 -5.59
CA PRO A 187 7.44 -16.05 -6.59
C PRO A 187 7.88 -17.30 -7.36
N THR A 188 6.93 -18.19 -7.58
CA THR A 188 7.13 -19.45 -8.31
C THR A 188 6.07 -19.57 -9.41
N SER A 189 6.15 -20.63 -10.22
CA SER A 189 5.06 -20.95 -11.15
C SER A 189 3.76 -21.32 -10.43
N GLY A 190 3.79 -21.60 -9.13
CA GLY A 190 2.59 -21.77 -8.30
C GLY A 190 1.75 -20.50 -8.19
N ASP A 191 2.32 -19.32 -8.43
CA ASP A 191 1.61 -18.04 -8.46
C ASP A 191 0.96 -17.75 -9.82
N ASP A 192 1.29 -18.51 -10.87
CA ASP A 192 0.86 -18.24 -12.25
C ASP A 192 -0.68 -18.17 -12.43
N PRO A 193 -1.51 -18.99 -11.75
CA PRO A 193 -2.96 -18.84 -11.83
C PRO A 193 -3.45 -17.47 -11.39
N PHE A 194 -2.80 -16.85 -10.38
CA PHE A 194 -3.15 -15.50 -9.94
C PHE A 194 -2.72 -14.43 -10.94
N TRP A 195 -1.50 -14.53 -11.49
CA TRP A 195 -1.03 -13.58 -12.51
C TRP A 195 -1.87 -13.63 -13.77
N ALA A 196 -2.26 -14.84 -14.22
CA ALA A 196 -3.17 -15.03 -15.35
C ALA A 196 -4.52 -14.35 -15.08
N ALA A 197 -5.15 -14.66 -13.95
CA ALA A 197 -6.43 -14.07 -13.58
C ALA A 197 -6.37 -12.53 -13.47
N ALA A 198 -5.30 -11.98 -12.91
CA ALA A 198 -5.14 -10.53 -12.80
C ALA A 198 -5.03 -9.86 -14.18
N VAL A 199 -4.31 -10.47 -15.12
CA VAL A 199 -4.20 -9.99 -16.50
C VAL A 199 -5.52 -10.09 -17.24
N ASP A 200 -6.24 -11.23 -17.13
CA ASP A 200 -7.50 -11.46 -17.82
C ASP A 200 -8.63 -10.55 -17.31
N LEU A 201 -8.61 -10.23 -16.01
CA LEU A 201 -9.56 -9.33 -15.38
C LEU A 201 -9.19 -7.85 -15.55
N GLU A 202 -8.02 -7.54 -16.12
CA GLU A 202 -7.47 -6.17 -16.14
C GLU A 202 -7.50 -5.52 -14.74
N MET A 203 -7.10 -6.31 -13.72
CA MET A 203 -7.07 -5.84 -12.34
C MET A 203 -5.74 -5.16 -12.06
N ALA A 204 -5.77 -3.90 -11.61
CA ALA A 204 -4.57 -3.20 -11.19
C ALA A 204 -3.99 -3.84 -9.92
N LEU A 205 -2.73 -4.26 -9.98
CA LEU A 205 -2.02 -4.86 -8.85
C LEU A 205 -1.12 -3.84 -8.16
N THR A 206 -1.20 -3.77 -6.85
CA THR A 206 -0.37 -2.85 -6.07
C THR A 206 0.47 -3.60 -5.04
N ILE A 207 1.70 -3.12 -4.83
CA ILE A 207 2.58 -3.49 -3.73
C ILE A 207 2.81 -2.24 -2.90
N HIS A 208 2.55 -2.32 -1.61
CA HIS A 208 2.87 -1.24 -0.68
C HIS A 208 4.20 -1.50 0.03
N VAL A 209 4.78 -0.47 0.67
CA VAL A 209 6.09 -0.57 1.35
C VAL A 209 6.20 -1.68 2.39
N GLU A 210 5.09 -2.15 2.93
CA GLU A 210 5.01 -3.24 3.92
C GLU A 210 4.82 -4.64 3.30
N PHE A 211 5.05 -4.79 2.01
CA PHE A 211 4.95 -6.09 1.33
C PHE A 211 5.91 -7.14 1.92
N GLY A 212 5.44 -8.39 1.95
CA GLY A 212 6.29 -9.54 2.27
C GLY A 212 6.35 -9.91 3.76
N PHE A 213 5.51 -9.34 4.61
CA PHE A 213 5.36 -9.81 5.98
C PHE A 213 4.57 -11.13 6.01
N PRO A 214 5.14 -12.23 6.53
CA PRO A 214 4.44 -13.51 6.58
C PRO A 214 3.28 -13.46 7.60
N ARG A 215 2.20 -14.18 7.33
CA ARG A 215 1.26 -14.55 8.39
C ARG A 215 2.04 -15.26 9.51
N ARG A 216 1.68 -14.99 10.75
CA ARG A 216 2.26 -15.67 11.90
C ARG A 216 1.90 -17.16 11.82
N GLY A 217 2.80 -17.95 11.25
CA GLY A 217 2.64 -19.40 11.14
C GLY A 217 2.87 -20.14 12.46
N ARG A 218 2.44 -21.38 12.53
CA ARG A 218 2.72 -22.28 13.66
C ARG A 218 4.23 -22.30 13.93
N GLY A 219 4.65 -21.83 15.09
CA GLY A 219 6.02 -21.96 15.61
C GLY A 219 7.01 -20.85 15.27
N GLN A 220 6.63 -19.79 14.60
CA GLN A 220 7.50 -18.61 14.49
C GLN A 220 7.22 -17.63 15.63
N ALA A 221 8.29 -17.26 16.34
CA ALA A 221 8.24 -16.11 17.23
C ALA A 221 7.71 -14.92 16.44
N ALA A 222 6.85 -14.12 17.05
CA ALA A 222 6.36 -12.89 16.46
C ALA A 222 7.58 -12.14 15.87
N ALA A 223 7.54 -11.82 14.57
CA ALA A 223 8.33 -10.69 14.11
C ALA A 223 8.01 -9.57 15.11
N ALA A 224 9.06 -8.94 15.63
CA ALA A 224 8.88 -7.92 16.65
C ALA A 224 7.71 -7.04 16.23
N ALA A 225 6.65 -7.03 17.02
CA ALA A 225 5.57 -6.10 16.84
C ALA A 225 6.21 -4.72 16.78
N ALA A 226 5.70 -3.84 15.93
CA ALA A 226 6.07 -2.45 16.03
C ALA A 226 6.06 -2.09 17.52
N PRO A 227 7.09 -1.42 18.04
CA PRO A 227 7.23 -1.24 19.47
C PRO A 227 5.92 -0.68 20.02
N SER A 228 5.28 -1.45 20.89
CA SER A 228 4.07 -1.00 21.59
C SER A 228 4.54 0.04 22.60
N PHE A 229 4.37 1.31 22.26
CA PHE A 229 4.65 2.37 23.22
C PHE A 229 3.73 2.24 24.42
N LYS A 230 4.30 2.20 25.61
CA LYS A 230 3.52 2.35 26.85
C LYS A 230 3.06 3.80 26.97
N TYR A 231 1.77 4.00 27.15
CA TYR A 231 1.21 5.34 27.30
C TYR A 231 1.08 5.70 28.80
N PRO A 232 1.36 6.99 29.16
CA PRO A 232 1.95 8.02 28.32
C PRO A 232 3.36 7.65 27.88
N ILE A 233 3.73 8.02 26.65
CA ILE A 233 5.08 7.76 26.14
C ILE A 233 6.09 8.49 27.04
N GLN A 234 6.96 7.72 27.67
CA GLN A 234 8.07 8.28 28.43
C GLN A 234 9.30 8.36 27.51
N PRO A 235 10.07 9.46 27.57
CA PRO A 235 11.33 9.53 26.85
C PRO A 235 12.24 8.37 27.26
N ASP A 236 12.57 7.52 26.32
CA ASP A 236 13.51 6.41 26.49
C ASP A 236 14.45 6.38 25.28
N PRO A 237 15.52 7.20 25.32
CA PRO A 237 16.42 7.32 24.17
C PRO A 237 17.08 6.00 23.77
N GLU A 238 17.37 5.10 24.72
CA GLU A 238 18.05 3.82 24.41
C GLU A 238 17.18 2.90 23.58
N HIS A 239 15.86 2.94 23.79
CA HIS A 239 14.91 2.09 23.05
C HIS A 239 14.25 2.80 21.86
N HIS A 240 13.97 4.12 21.98
CA HIS A 240 13.25 4.85 20.95
C HIS A 240 14.14 5.44 19.84
N VAL A 241 15.40 5.78 20.15
CA VAL A 241 16.30 6.39 19.15
C VAL A 241 16.53 5.47 17.93
N PRO A 242 16.77 4.15 18.09
CA PRO A 242 16.93 3.27 16.93
C PRO A 242 15.73 3.30 15.99
N ASP A 243 14.51 3.26 16.53
CA ASP A 243 13.28 3.28 15.73
C ASP A 243 13.09 4.60 14.99
N VAL A 244 13.44 5.72 15.62
CA VAL A 244 13.39 7.05 14.98
C VAL A 244 14.43 7.15 13.86
N ILE A 245 15.65 6.63 14.08
CA ILE A 245 16.70 6.62 13.06
C ILE A 245 16.28 5.80 11.84
N GLU A 246 15.63 4.63 12.04
CA GLU A 246 15.09 3.83 10.95
C GLU A 246 14.06 4.62 10.12
N ARG A 247 13.24 5.44 10.76
CA ARG A 247 12.29 6.30 10.04
C ARG A 247 12.96 7.33 9.14
N PHE A 248 14.10 7.90 9.55
CA PHE A 248 14.87 8.82 8.69
C PHE A 248 15.46 8.12 7.46
N ASN A 249 15.62 6.79 7.50
CA ASN A 249 16.08 5.98 6.38
C ASN A 249 14.94 5.25 5.64
N LYS A 250 13.69 5.69 5.84
CA LYS A 250 12.47 5.00 5.37
C LYS A 250 12.47 4.73 3.87
N TYR A 251 12.97 5.64 3.05
CA TYR A 251 12.80 5.61 1.59
C TYR A 251 14.01 5.10 0.81
N GLY A 252 14.85 4.28 1.41
CA GLY A 252 15.96 3.64 0.73
C GLY A 252 15.59 2.26 0.13
N PHE A 253 15.44 2.15 -1.17
CA PHE A 253 15.24 0.87 -1.89
C PHE A 253 14.01 0.04 -1.50
N ARG A 254 12.99 0.63 -0.92
CA ARG A 254 11.75 -0.07 -0.58
C ARG A 254 11.03 -0.56 -1.85
N GLY A 255 10.48 -1.76 -1.79
CA GLY A 255 9.83 -2.39 -2.94
C GLY A 255 10.78 -2.99 -3.98
N SER A 256 12.06 -2.60 -4.01
CA SER A 256 13.04 -3.10 -4.98
C SER A 256 13.23 -4.62 -4.92
N LYS A 257 13.31 -5.18 -3.71
CA LYS A 257 13.47 -6.62 -3.51
C LYS A 257 12.33 -7.41 -4.16
N GLN A 258 11.10 -6.95 -4.02
CA GLN A 258 9.92 -7.60 -4.57
C GLN A 258 9.94 -7.57 -6.10
N VAL A 259 10.32 -6.43 -6.68
CA VAL A 259 10.48 -6.31 -8.13
C VAL A 259 11.57 -7.25 -8.64
N VAL A 260 12.74 -7.29 -7.99
CA VAL A 260 13.82 -8.24 -8.32
C VAL A 260 13.31 -9.69 -8.25
N GLN A 261 12.55 -10.03 -7.22
CA GLN A 261 11.98 -11.37 -7.07
C GLN A 261 10.99 -11.72 -8.20
N LEU A 262 10.13 -10.78 -8.63
CA LEU A 262 9.22 -10.98 -9.76
C LEU A 262 9.97 -11.17 -11.08
N ILE A 263 11.05 -10.41 -11.30
CA ILE A 263 11.92 -10.55 -12.48
C ILE A 263 12.55 -11.95 -12.51
N TRP A 264 13.27 -12.32 -11.46
CA TRP A 264 14.00 -13.62 -11.41
C TRP A 264 13.09 -14.82 -11.23
N GLY A 265 11.93 -14.65 -10.58
CA GLY A 265 10.88 -15.67 -10.54
C GLY A 265 10.17 -15.86 -11.89
N GLY A 266 10.51 -15.05 -12.89
CA GLY A 266 10.03 -15.18 -14.27
C GLY A 266 8.58 -14.77 -14.47
N ALA A 267 7.95 -14.08 -13.50
CA ALA A 267 6.56 -13.65 -13.61
C ALA A 267 6.35 -12.73 -14.82
N PHE A 268 7.22 -11.76 -15.02
CA PHE A 268 7.13 -10.83 -16.15
C PHE A 268 7.44 -11.48 -17.51
N GLU A 269 8.26 -12.52 -17.54
CA GLU A 269 8.52 -13.32 -18.74
C GLU A 269 7.29 -14.13 -19.17
N ARG A 270 6.62 -14.75 -18.20
CA ARG A 270 5.43 -15.58 -18.48
C ARG A 270 4.17 -14.75 -18.73
N PHE A 271 4.10 -13.55 -18.13
CA PHE A 271 2.97 -12.63 -18.23
C PHE A 271 3.39 -11.24 -18.72
N PRO A 272 3.64 -11.05 -20.03
CA PRO A 272 4.13 -9.77 -20.57
C PRO A 272 3.16 -8.59 -20.36
N LYS A 273 1.89 -8.84 -20.12
CA LYS A 273 0.89 -7.80 -19.82
C LYS A 273 0.79 -7.46 -18.32
N LEU A 274 1.42 -8.25 -17.45
CA LEU A 274 1.39 -8.01 -16.01
C LEU A 274 2.04 -6.66 -15.69
N LYS A 275 1.36 -5.83 -14.91
CA LYS A 275 1.87 -4.54 -14.41
C LYS A 275 1.71 -4.49 -12.90
N ILE A 276 2.66 -3.83 -12.23
CA ILE A 276 2.67 -3.67 -10.78
C ILE A 276 2.91 -2.19 -10.43
N TYR A 277 2.07 -1.63 -9.60
CA TYR A 277 2.31 -0.34 -8.98
C TYR A 277 2.98 -0.53 -7.62
N VAL A 278 4.11 0.12 -7.42
CA VAL A 278 4.88 0.10 -6.18
C VAL A 278 4.65 1.44 -5.47
N ALA A 279 3.77 1.43 -4.49
CA ALA A 279 3.33 2.62 -3.76
C ALA A 279 4.33 3.07 -2.68
N GLU A 280 4.35 4.35 -2.36
CA GLU A 280 5.08 4.97 -1.24
C GLU A 280 6.62 4.72 -1.22
N VAL A 281 7.25 4.54 -2.37
CA VAL A 281 8.68 4.17 -2.41
C VAL A 281 9.62 5.31 -2.77
N GLN A 282 9.08 6.45 -3.20
CA GLN A 282 9.85 7.55 -3.78
C GLN A 282 10.56 7.12 -5.09
N ILE A 283 11.08 8.05 -5.85
CA ILE A 283 11.56 7.74 -7.20
C ILE A 283 13.02 8.10 -7.48
N GLY A 284 13.63 8.92 -6.62
CA GLY A 284 14.98 9.44 -6.88
C GLY A 284 16.09 8.37 -6.91
N TRP A 285 15.87 7.22 -6.26
CA TRP A 285 16.82 6.12 -6.21
C TRP A 285 16.65 5.10 -7.35
N VAL A 286 15.47 5.08 -7.99
CA VAL A 286 15.08 4.04 -8.96
C VAL A 286 16.02 3.92 -10.16
N PRO A 287 16.44 4.99 -10.84
CA PRO A 287 17.36 4.88 -11.98
C PRO A 287 18.72 4.30 -11.59
N ASN A 288 19.30 4.76 -10.49
CA ASN A 288 20.57 4.23 -9.99
C ASN A 288 20.45 2.74 -9.61
N TRP A 289 19.35 2.35 -9.01
CA TRP A 289 19.10 0.96 -8.68
C TRP A 289 18.97 0.08 -9.93
N MET A 290 18.28 0.56 -10.97
CA MET A 290 18.17 -0.15 -12.24
C MET A 290 19.53 -0.38 -12.88
N ASP A 291 20.38 0.66 -12.93
CA ASP A 291 21.74 0.57 -13.45
C ASP A 291 22.61 -0.43 -12.67
N GLN A 292 22.58 -0.36 -11.33
CA GLN A 292 23.31 -1.29 -10.47
C GLN A 292 22.81 -2.72 -10.60
N MET A 293 21.51 -2.93 -10.76
CA MET A 293 20.91 -4.25 -10.97
C MET A 293 21.41 -4.89 -12.27
N ASP A 294 21.49 -4.13 -13.35
CA ASP A 294 22.03 -4.62 -14.63
C ASP A 294 23.53 -4.92 -14.52
N ASN A 295 24.28 -4.05 -13.87
CA ASN A 295 25.72 -4.24 -13.63
C ASN A 295 26.00 -5.50 -12.81
N GLU A 296 25.28 -5.71 -11.73
CA GLU A 296 25.41 -6.94 -10.91
C GLU A 296 24.94 -8.18 -11.69
N TYR A 297 23.87 -8.09 -12.46
CA TYR A 297 23.44 -9.18 -13.33
C TYR A 297 24.56 -9.58 -14.32
N GLY A 298 25.17 -8.62 -14.99
CA GLY A 298 26.29 -8.86 -15.92
C GLY A 298 27.46 -9.60 -15.27
N ARG A 299 27.74 -9.32 -13.99
CA ARG A 299 28.83 -9.94 -13.24
C ARG A 299 28.49 -11.32 -12.69
N GLN A 300 27.25 -11.51 -12.24
CA GLN A 300 26.87 -12.65 -11.42
C GLN A 300 26.17 -13.78 -12.21
N GLN A 301 25.53 -13.48 -13.33
CA GLN A 301 24.65 -14.42 -14.05
C GLN A 301 25.35 -15.74 -14.45
N TYR A 302 26.64 -15.69 -14.84
CA TYR A 302 27.36 -16.86 -15.36
C TYR A 302 27.62 -17.92 -14.28
N TRP A 303 28.05 -17.47 -13.11
CA TRP A 303 28.27 -18.43 -12.03
C TRP A 303 26.95 -18.84 -11.37
N ALA A 304 25.97 -17.92 -11.27
CA ALA A 304 24.65 -18.22 -10.72
C ALA A 304 23.93 -19.28 -11.55
N GLU A 305 23.99 -19.21 -12.88
CA GLU A 305 23.47 -20.26 -13.74
C GLU A 305 24.21 -21.59 -13.53
N ARG A 306 25.54 -21.57 -13.58
CA ARG A 306 26.37 -22.77 -13.54
C ARG A 306 26.36 -23.47 -12.19
N VAL A 307 26.36 -22.72 -11.09
CA VAL A 307 26.49 -23.24 -9.72
C VAL A 307 25.16 -23.43 -9.03
N LEU A 308 24.21 -22.51 -9.25
CA LEU A 308 22.91 -22.49 -8.58
C LEU A 308 21.75 -22.92 -9.48
N GLY A 309 21.98 -23.09 -10.78
CA GLY A 309 20.93 -23.40 -11.74
C GLY A 309 19.93 -22.26 -11.97
N LEU A 310 20.30 -21.01 -11.65
CA LEU A 310 19.46 -19.84 -11.89
C LEU A 310 19.34 -19.61 -13.40
N PRO A 311 18.12 -19.56 -13.96
CA PRO A 311 17.95 -19.34 -15.39
C PRO A 311 18.41 -17.93 -15.78
N ARG A 312 18.99 -17.81 -16.97
CA ARG A 312 19.28 -16.50 -17.55
C ARG A 312 18.00 -15.80 -17.94
N LEU A 313 17.97 -14.52 -17.67
CA LEU A 313 16.91 -13.64 -18.18
C LEU A 313 17.12 -13.43 -19.69
N LYS A 314 16.02 -13.24 -20.43
CA LYS A 314 16.08 -12.95 -21.87
C LYS A 314 16.46 -11.52 -22.17
N ARG A 315 16.26 -10.62 -21.21
CA ARG A 315 16.54 -9.18 -21.29
C ARG A 315 17.29 -8.72 -20.05
N LEU A 316 17.79 -7.51 -20.05
CA LEU A 316 18.37 -6.89 -18.85
C LEU A 316 17.28 -6.72 -17.75
N PRO A 317 17.62 -6.90 -16.47
CA PRO A 317 16.68 -6.69 -15.37
C PRO A 317 15.96 -5.34 -15.39
N SER A 318 16.67 -4.26 -15.73
CA SER A 318 16.09 -2.92 -15.83
C SER A 318 14.99 -2.81 -16.88
N GLU A 319 15.08 -3.58 -17.98
CA GLU A 319 14.09 -3.56 -19.05
C GLU A 319 12.72 -4.10 -18.55
N TYR A 320 12.76 -5.15 -17.71
CA TYR A 320 11.53 -5.63 -17.06
C TYR A 320 10.96 -4.60 -16.08
N ALA A 321 11.80 -4.01 -15.25
CA ALA A 321 11.36 -2.99 -14.30
C ALA A 321 10.74 -1.77 -15.02
N ARG A 322 11.35 -1.30 -16.12
CA ARG A 322 10.83 -0.21 -16.96
C ARG A 322 9.52 -0.57 -17.63
N GLU A 323 9.35 -1.80 -18.10
CA GLU A 323 8.12 -2.21 -18.79
C GLU A 323 6.97 -2.50 -17.84
N HIS A 324 7.23 -3.13 -16.69
CA HIS A 324 6.19 -3.71 -15.85
C HIS A 324 5.85 -2.91 -14.60
N CYS A 325 6.76 -2.02 -14.14
CA CYS A 325 6.58 -1.35 -12.86
C CYS A 325 6.17 0.11 -13.01
N TYR A 326 5.21 0.53 -12.18
CA TYR A 326 4.83 1.90 -11.91
C TYR A 326 5.32 2.28 -10.51
N TRP A 327 5.70 3.54 -10.30
CA TRP A 327 6.39 3.99 -9.10
C TRP A 327 5.67 5.15 -8.44
N GLY A 328 5.37 5.01 -7.14
CA GLY A 328 4.70 6.03 -6.35
C GLY A 328 5.66 6.93 -5.59
N PHE A 329 5.35 8.22 -5.51
CA PHE A 329 6.10 9.19 -4.72
C PHE A 329 5.21 10.28 -4.15
N ASN A 330 5.64 10.86 -3.03
CA ASN A 330 4.90 11.92 -2.34
C ASN A 330 5.63 13.27 -2.53
N ARG A 331 6.56 13.60 -1.64
CA ARG A 331 7.39 14.80 -1.71
C ARG A 331 8.81 14.45 -2.12
N ASN A 332 9.13 14.59 -3.40
CA ASN A 332 10.43 14.19 -3.96
C ASN A 332 10.89 15.06 -5.12
N PRO A 333 11.14 16.37 -4.91
CA PRO A 333 11.50 17.28 -6.01
C PRO A 333 12.82 16.91 -6.72
N VAL A 334 13.78 16.32 -5.99
CA VAL A 334 15.01 15.77 -6.58
C VAL A 334 14.69 14.57 -7.45
N GLY A 335 13.85 13.66 -6.93
CA GLY A 335 13.41 12.47 -7.67
C GLY A 335 12.67 12.81 -8.96
N VAL A 336 11.78 13.80 -8.96
CA VAL A 336 11.09 14.27 -10.16
C VAL A 336 12.09 14.77 -11.21
N ARG A 337 13.10 15.57 -10.82
CA ARG A 337 14.14 16.04 -11.78
C ARG A 337 14.92 14.88 -12.39
N ILE A 338 15.26 13.87 -11.58
CA ILE A 338 15.95 12.66 -12.05
C ILE A 338 15.01 11.83 -12.95
N ALA A 339 13.78 11.61 -12.55
CA ALA A 339 12.81 10.81 -13.30
C ALA A 339 12.56 11.38 -14.71
N ARG A 340 12.49 12.68 -14.86
CA ARG A 340 12.33 13.36 -16.16
C ARG A 340 13.49 13.10 -17.14
N GLN A 341 14.64 12.71 -16.65
CA GLN A 341 15.84 12.46 -17.46
C GLN A 341 16.12 10.98 -17.65
N GLU A 342 15.85 10.16 -16.62
CA GLU A 342 16.36 8.80 -16.52
C GLU A 342 15.23 7.73 -16.42
N MET A 343 13.96 8.14 -16.33
CA MET A 343 12.82 7.23 -16.23
C MET A 343 11.80 7.47 -17.35
N ASP A 344 10.95 6.47 -17.58
CA ASP A 344 9.70 6.65 -18.28
C ASP A 344 8.69 7.32 -17.34
N ILE A 345 8.46 8.64 -17.53
CA ILE A 345 7.53 9.41 -16.70
C ILE A 345 6.08 8.92 -16.82
N ASP A 346 5.72 8.16 -17.87
CA ASP A 346 4.43 7.51 -18.02
C ASP A 346 4.24 6.34 -17.02
N LYS A 347 5.26 6.04 -16.22
CA LYS A 347 5.26 5.02 -15.16
C LYS A 347 5.39 5.61 -13.74
N VAL A 348 5.25 6.92 -13.60
CA VAL A 348 5.44 7.60 -12.31
C VAL A 348 4.13 8.24 -11.87
N MET A 349 3.73 8.03 -10.61
CA MET A 349 2.47 8.55 -10.07
C MET A 349 2.71 9.28 -8.74
N TRP A 350 2.20 10.51 -8.66
CA TRP A 350 2.18 11.28 -7.43
C TRP A 350 1.11 10.77 -6.47
N ALA A 351 1.38 10.89 -5.16
CA ALA A 351 0.47 10.52 -4.09
C ALA A 351 0.56 11.50 -2.91
N SER A 352 -0.50 11.63 -2.15
CA SER A 352 -0.55 12.47 -0.95
C SER A 352 -0.22 11.73 0.33
N ASP A 353 -0.38 10.40 0.32
CA ASP A 353 -0.27 9.53 1.50
C ASP A 353 -1.19 9.95 2.65
N PHE A 354 -2.30 10.61 2.31
CA PHE A 354 -3.28 11.08 3.30
C PHE A 354 -4.00 9.90 3.96
N PRO A 355 -4.15 9.81 5.29
CA PRO A 355 -3.83 10.84 6.30
C PRO A 355 -2.56 10.56 7.11
N HIS A 356 -1.60 9.85 6.57
CA HIS A 356 -0.37 9.47 7.29
C HIS A 356 0.54 10.66 7.65
N LEU A 357 1.59 10.38 8.43
CA LEU A 357 2.54 11.41 8.89
C LEU A 357 3.28 12.12 7.76
N GLU A 358 3.47 11.41 6.67
CA GLU A 358 4.15 11.87 5.46
C GLU A 358 3.29 12.81 4.62
N SER A 359 1.98 12.86 4.89
CA SER A 359 1.07 13.74 4.18
C SER A 359 1.24 15.21 4.55
N ASP A 360 1.23 16.04 3.53
CA ASP A 360 1.23 17.51 3.64
C ASP A 360 -0.18 18.11 3.60
N TRP A 361 -1.24 17.29 3.71
CA TRP A 361 -2.61 17.76 3.73
C TRP A 361 -2.81 18.92 4.74
N PRO A 362 -3.53 20.00 4.43
CA PRO A 362 -4.29 20.27 3.20
C PRO A 362 -3.49 21.11 2.18
N ASN A 363 -2.24 20.81 1.93
CA ASN A 363 -1.33 21.61 1.11
C ASN A 363 -0.80 20.86 -0.13
N SER A 364 -1.51 19.80 -0.60
CA SER A 364 -1.05 18.97 -1.73
C SER A 364 -0.76 19.79 -2.99
N ARG A 365 -1.55 20.81 -3.29
CA ARG A 365 -1.32 21.67 -4.47
C ARG A 365 0.00 22.45 -4.38
N LYS A 366 0.38 22.88 -3.17
CA LYS A 366 1.69 23.52 -2.94
C LYS A 366 2.82 22.53 -3.11
N VAL A 367 2.68 21.34 -2.54
CA VAL A 367 3.68 20.27 -2.67
C VAL A 367 3.87 19.84 -4.12
N ILE A 368 2.79 19.74 -4.90
CA ILE A 368 2.86 19.48 -6.34
C ILE A 368 3.65 20.58 -7.03
N ALA A 369 3.37 21.86 -6.76
CA ALA A 369 4.13 22.95 -7.36
C ALA A 369 5.63 22.91 -7.02
N GLU A 370 5.98 22.52 -5.78
CA GLU A 370 7.37 22.35 -5.35
C GLU A 370 8.03 21.14 -6.04
N ASN A 371 7.35 19.97 -6.08
CA ASN A 371 7.86 18.77 -6.70
C ASN A 371 8.17 18.96 -8.18
N PHE A 372 7.30 19.67 -8.88
CA PHE A 372 7.34 19.82 -10.34
C PHE A 372 7.93 21.14 -10.82
N ALA A 373 8.67 21.85 -9.97
CA ALA A 373 9.34 23.08 -10.37
C ALA A 373 10.22 22.86 -11.62
N GLY A 374 9.91 23.57 -12.72
CA GLY A 374 10.58 23.44 -14.00
C GLY A 374 10.09 22.28 -14.89
N SER A 375 9.02 21.60 -14.53
CA SER A 375 8.34 20.63 -15.39
C SER A 375 7.32 21.35 -16.29
N SER A 376 7.03 20.75 -17.44
CA SER A 376 5.93 21.22 -18.32
C SER A 376 4.57 20.81 -17.76
N GLU A 377 3.52 21.48 -18.22
CA GLU A 377 2.13 21.14 -17.82
C GLU A 377 1.77 19.70 -18.21
N ASP A 378 2.25 19.20 -19.35
CA ASP A 378 2.04 17.81 -19.80
C ASP A 378 2.72 16.80 -18.84
N GLU A 379 3.97 17.05 -18.44
CA GLU A 379 4.68 16.21 -17.49
C GLU A 379 3.97 16.17 -16.13
N ILE A 380 3.51 17.34 -15.66
CA ILE A 380 2.76 17.45 -14.41
C ILE A 380 1.46 16.66 -14.51
N TRP A 381 0.69 16.88 -15.58
CA TRP A 381 -0.58 16.18 -15.78
C TRP A 381 -0.40 14.66 -15.86
N LYS A 382 0.61 14.19 -16.58
CA LYS A 382 0.91 12.75 -16.65
C LYS A 382 1.12 12.14 -15.28
N MET A 383 1.99 12.72 -14.47
CA MET A 383 2.39 12.17 -13.18
C MET A 383 1.37 12.41 -12.06
N THR A 384 0.48 13.40 -12.19
CA THR A 384 -0.55 13.70 -11.18
C THR A 384 -1.95 13.22 -11.56
N VAL A 385 -2.18 12.82 -12.82
CA VAL A 385 -3.50 12.40 -13.31
C VAL A 385 -3.40 11.26 -14.31
N GLY A 386 -2.74 11.49 -15.45
CA GLY A 386 -2.84 10.62 -16.64
C GLY A 386 -2.43 9.18 -16.38
N ASN A 387 -1.35 8.98 -15.64
CA ASN A 387 -0.83 7.65 -15.33
C ASN A 387 -1.74 6.89 -14.39
N ALA A 388 -2.31 7.55 -13.39
CA ALA A 388 -3.29 6.94 -12.47
C ALA A 388 -4.57 6.56 -13.21
N VAL A 389 -5.10 7.47 -14.06
CA VAL A 389 -6.27 7.19 -14.91
C VAL A 389 -6.04 5.95 -15.74
N LYS A 390 -4.91 5.86 -16.44
CA LYS A 390 -4.56 4.73 -17.30
C LYS A 390 -4.36 3.43 -16.50
N TYR A 391 -3.62 3.50 -15.39
CA TYR A 391 -3.26 2.32 -14.60
C TYR A 391 -4.46 1.71 -13.87
N PHE A 392 -5.33 2.53 -13.30
CA PHE A 392 -6.50 2.10 -12.53
C PHE A 392 -7.78 2.06 -13.36
N HIS A 393 -7.72 2.21 -14.68
CA HIS A 393 -8.86 2.16 -15.62
C HIS A 393 -10.01 3.09 -15.18
N LEU A 394 -9.70 4.38 -14.93
CA LEU A 394 -10.67 5.33 -14.40
C LEU A 394 -11.55 6.00 -15.48
N ASP A 395 -11.19 5.87 -16.75
CA ASP A 395 -11.97 6.41 -17.88
C ASP A 395 -13.03 5.44 -18.42
N ASP A 396 -13.04 4.18 -17.95
CA ASP A 396 -13.91 3.10 -18.45
C ASP A 396 -15.35 3.16 -17.90
N ARG A 397 -15.94 4.38 -17.80
CA ARG A 397 -17.32 4.59 -17.35
C ARG A 397 -18.13 5.49 -18.30
#